data_7e346d8dcbde583431087256c62548e3
#
_entry.id   7e346d8dcbde583431087256c62548e3
#
_cell.length_a   1.000
_cell.length_b   1.000
_cell.length_c   1.000
_cell.angle_alpha   90.00
_cell.angle_beta   90.00
_cell.angle_gamma   90.00
#
_symmetry.space_group_name_H-M   'P 1'
#
loop_
_entity.id
_entity.type
_entity.pdbx_description
1 polymer ?
#
loop_
_entity_poly.entity_id
_entity_poly.type
_entity_poly.pdbx_seq_one_letter_code
_entity_poly.pdbx_strand_id
1 'polypeptide(L)'
;ISKSGIARTFQNIRLFNDMTVLDNVKVGLHNQIRYNMWTGILRLPAYKEKEHEMNREAMKLLKIFDLDKEADYKASQLPYGKQRKLEIARALATNPKLLLLDEPAAGMNPNETEELMHTIRSVRDQFGVAILLIEHDMNFVMGICEEITVLDYGRVIARGDGKAIRNNPKVIAAYLGGD
;
A
#
# COMPACT_ATOMS: atom_id res chain seq x y z
N ILE A 1 -4.13 12.74 -10.47
CA ILE A 1 -3.11 12.15 -9.59
C ILE A 1 -2.71 10.78 -10.13
N SER A 2 -3.64 9.85 -10.34
CA SER A 2 -3.31 8.50 -10.88
C SER A 2 -2.58 8.54 -12.24
N LYS A 3 -2.96 9.44 -13.16
CA LYS A 3 -2.26 9.62 -14.44
C LYS A 3 -0.84 10.17 -14.31
N SER A 4 -0.49 10.76 -13.17
CA SER A 4 0.88 11.25 -12.89
C SER A 4 1.79 10.17 -12.29
N GLY A 5 1.31 8.93 -12.16
CA GLY A 5 2.07 7.83 -11.59
C GLY A 5 2.21 7.90 -10.07
N ILE A 6 1.27 8.56 -9.39
CA ILE A 6 1.23 8.65 -7.93
C ILE A 6 -0.01 7.93 -7.42
N ALA A 7 0.17 7.01 -6.48
CA ALA A 7 -0.92 6.39 -5.72
C ALA A 7 -0.78 6.75 -4.24
N ARG A 8 -1.91 6.85 -3.54
CA ARG A 8 -1.97 7.16 -2.12
C ARG A 8 -2.97 6.24 -1.43
N THR A 9 -2.59 5.68 -0.30
CA THR A 9 -3.52 5.12 0.68
C THR A 9 -3.97 6.23 1.64
N PHE A 10 -5.00 5.97 2.41
CA PHE A 10 -5.53 6.94 3.37
C PHE A 10 -5.46 6.33 4.77
N GLN A 11 -5.37 7.18 5.80
CA GLN A 11 -5.39 6.76 7.19
C GLN A 11 -6.60 5.86 7.51
N ASN A 12 -7.79 6.25 7.06
CA ASN A 12 -8.98 5.41 7.09
C ASN A 12 -9.05 4.54 5.83
N ILE A 13 -9.14 3.23 6.00
CA ILE A 13 -9.22 2.27 4.90
C ILE A 13 -10.42 2.60 3.99
N ARG A 14 -10.15 2.74 2.69
CA ARG A 14 -11.15 3.02 1.67
C ARG A 14 -11.24 1.88 0.68
N LEU A 15 -11.89 0.80 1.08
CA LEU A 15 -12.19 -0.34 0.21
C LEU A 15 -13.64 -0.29 -0.30
N PHE A 16 -13.89 -0.98 -1.40
CA PHE A 16 -15.24 -1.30 -1.84
C PHE A 16 -15.72 -2.53 -1.06
N ASN A 17 -16.36 -2.28 0.09
CA ASN A 17 -16.67 -3.28 1.11
C ASN A 17 -17.52 -4.45 0.60
N ASP A 18 -18.44 -4.20 -0.34
CA ASP A 18 -19.33 -5.21 -0.91
C ASP A 18 -18.74 -5.96 -2.12
N MET A 19 -17.60 -5.48 -2.63
CA MET A 19 -16.86 -6.17 -3.69
C MET A 19 -15.92 -7.23 -3.11
N THR A 20 -15.57 -8.20 -3.94
CA THR A 20 -14.58 -9.21 -3.56
C THR A 20 -13.18 -8.59 -3.41
N VAL A 21 -12.31 -9.31 -2.73
CA VAL A 21 -10.89 -8.97 -2.60
C VAL A 21 -10.25 -8.85 -3.99
N LEU A 22 -10.53 -9.81 -4.88
CA LEU A 22 -10.07 -9.81 -6.27
C LEU A 22 -10.57 -8.58 -7.03
N ASP A 23 -11.86 -8.28 -6.94
CA ASP A 23 -12.46 -7.16 -7.68
C ASP A 23 -11.95 -5.81 -7.19
N ASN A 24 -11.65 -5.66 -5.89
CA ASN A 24 -10.99 -4.46 -5.37
C ASN A 24 -9.65 -4.20 -6.07
N VAL A 25 -8.81 -5.22 -6.27
CA VAL A 25 -7.53 -5.08 -6.99
C VAL A 25 -7.76 -4.79 -8.46
N LYS A 26 -8.73 -5.47 -9.11
CA LYS A 26 -9.10 -5.25 -10.51
C LYS A 26 -9.49 -3.80 -10.80
N VAL A 27 -10.16 -3.11 -9.86
CA VAL A 27 -10.47 -1.68 -10.00
C VAL A 27 -9.19 -0.85 -10.20
N GLY A 28 -8.10 -1.19 -9.50
CA GLY A 28 -6.79 -0.54 -9.69
C GLY A 28 -6.19 -0.81 -11.07
N LEU A 29 -6.31 -2.04 -11.57
CA LEU A 29 -5.80 -2.46 -12.89
C LEU A 29 -6.59 -1.84 -14.06
N HIS A 30 -7.85 -1.46 -13.86
CA HIS A 30 -8.72 -0.95 -14.92
C HIS A 30 -8.17 0.29 -15.64
N ASN A 31 -7.37 1.10 -14.96
CA ASN A 31 -6.72 2.27 -15.57
C ASN A 31 -5.58 1.91 -16.54
N GLN A 32 -5.04 0.68 -16.46
CA GLN A 32 -3.95 0.21 -17.32
C GLN A 32 -4.48 -0.53 -18.55
N ILE A 33 -5.58 -1.27 -18.39
CA ILE A 33 -6.18 -2.07 -19.45
C ILE A 33 -7.27 -1.22 -20.12
N ARG A 34 -6.92 -0.52 -21.20
CA ARG A 34 -7.87 0.27 -21.97
C ARG A 34 -8.89 -0.64 -22.65
N TYR A 35 -10.14 -0.57 -22.21
CA TYR A 35 -11.27 -1.13 -22.94
C TYR A 35 -11.76 -0.12 -23.98
N ASN A 36 -12.00 -0.61 -25.20
CA ASN A 36 -12.87 0.11 -26.10
C ASN A 36 -14.32 -0.13 -25.63
N MET A 37 -15.08 0.93 -25.37
CA MET A 37 -16.45 0.87 -24.82
C MET A 37 -17.37 -0.10 -25.59
N TRP A 38 -17.18 -0.22 -26.90
CA TRP A 38 -17.94 -1.13 -27.77
C TRP A 38 -17.62 -2.61 -27.55
N THR A 39 -16.37 -2.96 -27.19
CA THR A 39 -15.98 -4.35 -26.90
C THR A 39 -16.58 -4.85 -25.59
N GLY A 40 -16.80 -3.97 -24.63
CA GLY A 40 -17.45 -4.29 -23.36
C GLY A 40 -18.96 -4.56 -23.51
N ILE A 41 -19.64 -3.74 -24.32
CA ILE A 41 -21.11 -3.86 -24.55
C ILE A 41 -21.44 -5.16 -25.30
N LEU A 42 -20.63 -5.55 -26.29
CA LEU A 42 -20.88 -6.72 -27.15
C LEU A 42 -20.32 -8.03 -26.60
N ARG A 43 -19.67 -8.04 -25.41
CA ARG A 43 -19.04 -9.22 -24.78
C ARG A 43 -18.24 -10.09 -25.76
N LEU A 44 -17.51 -9.45 -26.67
CA LEU A 44 -16.71 -10.13 -27.68
C LEU A 44 -15.63 -11.04 -27.07
N PRO A 45 -15.11 -12.05 -27.75
CA PRO A 45 -14.05 -12.93 -27.26
C PRO A 45 -12.84 -12.17 -26.68
N ALA A 46 -12.48 -11.03 -27.29
CA ALA A 46 -11.45 -10.13 -26.81
C ALA A 46 -11.72 -9.53 -25.40
N TYR A 47 -12.98 -9.42 -24.99
CA TYR A 47 -13.34 -9.01 -23.64
C TYR A 47 -13.01 -10.10 -22.61
N LYS A 48 -13.35 -11.37 -22.92
CA LYS A 48 -13.05 -12.49 -22.04
C LYS A 48 -11.55 -12.69 -21.83
N GLU A 49 -10.77 -12.53 -22.90
CA GLU A 49 -9.30 -12.64 -22.82
C GLU A 49 -8.70 -11.57 -21.90
N LYS A 50 -9.14 -10.32 -22.01
CA LYS A 50 -8.73 -9.23 -21.12
C LYS A 50 -9.19 -9.42 -19.67
N GLU A 51 -10.38 -9.95 -19.47
CA GLU A 51 -10.88 -10.30 -18.13
C GLU A 51 -10.00 -11.38 -17.48
N HIS A 52 -9.61 -12.41 -18.25
CA HIS A 52 -8.68 -13.45 -17.78
C HIS A 52 -7.27 -12.88 -17.48
N GLU A 53 -6.80 -11.96 -18.30
CA GLU A 53 -5.53 -11.27 -18.06
C GLU A 53 -5.60 -10.46 -16.78
N MET A 54 -6.65 -9.66 -16.58
CA MET A 54 -6.89 -8.86 -15.38
C MET A 54 -6.97 -9.73 -14.12
N ASN A 55 -7.67 -10.87 -14.19
CA ASN A 55 -7.74 -11.82 -13.08
C ASN A 55 -6.36 -12.40 -12.73
N ARG A 56 -5.54 -12.75 -13.74
CA ARG A 56 -4.19 -13.25 -13.51
C ARG A 56 -3.29 -12.21 -12.84
N GLU A 57 -3.31 -10.97 -13.32
CA GLU A 57 -2.50 -9.89 -12.74
C GLU A 57 -2.97 -9.53 -11.34
N ALA A 58 -4.28 -9.46 -11.11
CA ALA A 58 -4.82 -9.25 -9.77
C ALA A 58 -4.43 -10.38 -8.80
N MET A 59 -4.51 -11.64 -9.22
CA MET A 59 -4.09 -12.78 -8.40
C MET A 59 -2.59 -12.79 -8.11
N LYS A 60 -1.74 -12.33 -9.03
CA LYS A 60 -0.30 -12.17 -8.76
C LYS A 60 -0.07 -11.16 -7.63
N LEU A 61 -0.75 -10.01 -7.70
CA LEU A 61 -0.67 -8.99 -6.64
C LEU A 61 -1.18 -9.55 -5.32
N LEU A 62 -2.34 -10.21 -5.30
CA LEU A 62 -2.89 -10.80 -4.08
C LEU A 62 -1.95 -11.79 -3.42
N LYS A 63 -1.21 -12.60 -4.19
CA LYS A 63 -0.19 -13.53 -3.66
C LYS A 63 0.95 -12.82 -2.92
N ILE A 64 1.38 -11.64 -3.41
CA ILE A 64 2.44 -10.85 -2.76
C ILE A 64 1.99 -10.36 -1.37
N PHE A 65 0.68 -10.14 -1.21
CA PHE A 65 0.08 -9.68 0.03
C PHE A 65 -0.54 -10.80 0.89
N ASP A 66 -0.34 -12.08 0.50
CA ASP A 66 -0.95 -13.25 1.15
C ASP A 66 -2.48 -13.17 1.26
N LEU A 67 -3.14 -12.69 0.19
CA LEU A 67 -4.59 -12.50 0.09
C LEU A 67 -5.24 -13.37 -1.01
N ASP A 68 -4.47 -14.21 -1.68
CA ASP A 68 -4.96 -15.03 -2.80
C ASP A 68 -5.99 -16.07 -2.38
N LYS A 69 -5.91 -16.56 -1.15
CA LYS A 69 -6.86 -17.54 -0.59
C LYS A 69 -8.23 -16.92 -0.27
N GLU A 70 -8.26 -15.62 -0.04
CA GLU A 70 -9.47 -14.85 0.26
C GLU A 70 -9.98 -14.07 -0.97
N ALA A 71 -9.49 -14.39 -2.18
CA ALA A 71 -9.81 -13.65 -3.41
C ALA A 71 -11.32 -13.46 -3.64
N ASP A 72 -12.12 -14.48 -3.31
CA ASP A 72 -13.58 -14.48 -3.49
C ASP A 72 -14.36 -13.94 -2.28
N TYR A 73 -13.69 -13.63 -1.16
CA TYR A 73 -14.34 -13.05 0.01
C TYR A 73 -14.66 -11.59 -0.23
N LYS A 74 -15.74 -11.08 0.38
CA LYS A 74 -15.98 -9.63 0.41
C LYS A 74 -14.88 -8.94 1.22
N ALA A 75 -14.46 -7.76 0.79
CA ALA A 75 -13.45 -6.99 1.49
C ALA A 75 -13.83 -6.71 2.95
N SER A 76 -15.13 -6.52 3.24
CA SER A 76 -15.66 -6.34 4.61
C SER A 76 -15.49 -7.55 5.53
N GLN A 77 -15.25 -8.75 4.99
CA GLN A 77 -15.06 -9.98 5.77
C GLN A 77 -13.60 -10.19 6.22
N LEU A 78 -12.67 -9.41 5.68
CA LEU A 78 -11.27 -9.50 6.06
C LEU A 78 -11.01 -8.88 7.44
N PRO A 79 -10.09 -9.46 8.24
CA PRO A 79 -9.51 -8.78 9.39
C PRO A 79 -8.87 -7.45 9.00
N TYR A 80 -8.78 -6.51 9.94
CA TYR A 80 -8.29 -5.15 9.68
C TYR A 80 -6.92 -5.10 9.00
N GLY A 81 -5.95 -5.88 9.49
CA GLY A 81 -4.61 -5.94 8.88
C GLY A 81 -4.63 -6.41 7.42
N LYS A 82 -5.51 -7.40 7.09
CA LYS A 82 -5.70 -7.85 5.71
C LYS A 82 -6.42 -6.81 4.83
N GLN A 83 -7.36 -6.05 5.40
CA GLN A 83 -7.98 -4.93 4.68
C GLN A 83 -6.95 -3.87 4.32
N ARG A 84 -6.01 -3.55 5.22
CA ARG A 84 -4.91 -2.61 4.95
C ARG A 84 -3.98 -3.13 3.85
N LYS A 85 -3.59 -4.41 3.90
CA LYS A 85 -2.82 -5.06 2.83
C LYS A 85 -3.56 -4.97 1.47
N LEU A 86 -4.88 -5.20 1.45
CA LEU A 86 -5.70 -5.08 0.25
C LEU A 86 -5.75 -3.65 -0.32
N GLU A 87 -5.84 -2.65 0.55
CA GLU A 87 -5.81 -1.23 0.12
C GLU A 87 -4.49 -0.90 -0.58
N ILE A 88 -3.36 -1.35 -0.02
CA ILE A 88 -2.03 -1.17 -0.62
C ILE A 88 -1.93 -1.93 -1.95
N ALA A 89 -2.39 -3.18 -2.01
CA ALA A 89 -2.42 -3.99 -3.23
C ALA A 89 -3.22 -3.30 -4.36
N ARG A 90 -4.39 -2.72 -4.03
CA ARG A 90 -5.20 -1.96 -4.97
C ARG A 90 -4.50 -0.68 -5.45
N ALA A 91 -3.81 0.03 -4.56
CA ALA A 91 -3.03 1.21 -4.93
C ALA A 91 -1.87 0.83 -5.86
N LEU A 92 -1.15 -0.26 -5.55
CA LEU A 92 -0.06 -0.79 -6.37
C LEU A 92 -0.55 -1.27 -7.75
N ALA A 93 -1.77 -1.80 -7.84
CA ALA A 93 -2.39 -2.21 -9.10
C ALA A 93 -2.51 -1.07 -10.12
N THR A 94 -2.44 0.18 -9.70
CA THR A 94 -2.40 1.33 -10.61
C THR A 94 -1.02 1.55 -11.28
N ASN A 95 -0.02 0.69 -10.98
CA ASN A 95 1.37 0.78 -11.44
C ASN A 95 2.00 2.16 -11.18
N PRO A 96 2.03 2.62 -9.92
CA PRO A 96 2.55 3.93 -9.60
C PRO A 96 4.08 3.95 -9.64
N LYS A 97 4.65 5.14 -9.91
CA LYS A 97 6.07 5.42 -9.70
C LYS A 97 6.37 5.81 -8.25
N LEU A 98 5.35 6.38 -7.58
CA LEU A 98 5.42 6.81 -6.18
C LEU A 98 4.16 6.33 -5.44
N LEU A 99 4.36 5.59 -4.36
CA LEU A 99 3.32 5.14 -3.45
C LEU A 99 3.41 5.93 -2.14
N LEU A 100 2.35 6.65 -1.81
CA LEU A 100 2.23 7.40 -0.56
C LEU A 100 1.45 6.55 0.45
N LEU A 101 2.08 6.20 1.56
CA LEU A 101 1.49 5.44 2.65
C LEU A 101 1.31 6.36 3.87
N ASP A 102 0.06 6.53 4.28
CA ASP A 102 -0.33 7.41 5.38
C ASP A 102 -0.76 6.56 6.58
N GLU A 103 0.10 6.49 7.60
CA GLU A 103 -0.04 5.66 8.80
C GLU A 103 -0.50 4.22 8.50
N PRO A 104 0.25 3.47 7.67
CA PRO A 104 -0.21 2.15 7.22
C PRO A 104 -0.28 1.10 8.34
N ALA A 105 0.47 1.27 9.42
CA ALA A 105 0.47 0.36 10.57
C ALA A 105 -0.54 0.73 11.66
N ALA A 106 -1.28 1.84 11.52
CA ALA A 106 -2.24 2.29 12.52
C ALA A 106 -3.29 1.20 12.84
N GLY A 107 -3.45 0.86 14.11
CA GLY A 107 -4.42 -0.13 14.58
C GLY A 107 -4.02 -1.60 14.38
N MET A 108 -2.80 -1.88 13.92
CA MET A 108 -2.24 -3.22 13.79
C MET A 108 -1.57 -3.67 15.09
N ASN A 109 -1.58 -4.98 15.33
CA ASN A 109 -0.76 -5.56 16.39
C ASN A 109 0.72 -5.70 15.92
N PRO A 110 1.68 -5.94 16.85
CA PRO A 110 3.11 -6.00 16.50
C PRO A 110 3.45 -7.02 15.40
N ASN A 111 2.81 -8.18 15.39
CA ASN A 111 3.06 -9.21 14.37
C ASN A 111 2.57 -8.75 12.99
N GLU A 112 1.35 -8.18 12.92
CA GLU A 112 0.81 -7.62 11.69
C GLU A 112 1.67 -6.47 11.15
N THR A 113 2.20 -5.64 12.07
CA THR A 113 3.12 -4.54 11.73
C THR A 113 4.41 -5.06 11.11
N GLU A 114 5.01 -6.11 11.68
CA GLU A 114 6.21 -6.74 11.14
C GLU A 114 5.97 -7.37 9.77
N GLU A 115 4.87 -8.10 9.61
CA GLU A 115 4.45 -8.65 8.31
C GLU A 115 4.25 -7.54 7.26
N LEU A 116 3.64 -6.42 7.66
CA LEU A 116 3.45 -5.28 6.77
C LEU A 116 4.79 -4.67 6.35
N MET A 117 5.76 -4.51 7.27
CA MET A 117 7.10 -4.04 6.95
C MET A 117 7.78 -4.93 5.90
N HIS A 118 7.71 -6.25 6.07
CA HIS A 118 8.24 -7.19 5.08
C HIS A 118 7.56 -7.05 3.73
N THR A 119 6.24 -6.92 3.72
CA THR A 119 5.45 -6.75 2.50
C THR A 119 5.82 -5.46 1.77
N ILE A 120 5.96 -4.33 2.49
CA ILE A 120 6.33 -3.04 1.90
C ILE A 120 7.74 -3.09 1.28
N ARG A 121 8.72 -3.71 1.95
CA ARG A 121 10.07 -3.91 1.38
C ARG A 121 10.02 -4.75 0.12
N SER A 122 9.30 -5.87 0.15
CA SER A 122 9.14 -6.76 -1.01
C SER A 122 8.51 -6.03 -2.21
N VAL A 123 7.48 -5.22 -1.96
CA VAL A 123 6.82 -4.39 -2.97
C VAL A 123 7.79 -3.38 -3.58
N ARG A 124 8.54 -2.65 -2.73
CA ARG A 124 9.54 -1.69 -3.21
C ARG A 124 10.56 -2.35 -4.14
N ASP A 125 11.11 -3.48 -3.70
CA ASP A 125 12.19 -4.16 -4.40
C ASP A 125 11.71 -4.85 -5.69
N GLN A 126 10.51 -5.47 -5.67
CA GLN A 126 9.96 -6.16 -6.84
C GLN A 126 9.43 -5.22 -7.92
N PHE A 127 8.84 -4.10 -7.53
CA PHE A 127 8.19 -3.16 -8.46
C PHE A 127 9.04 -1.93 -8.77
N GLY A 128 10.15 -1.72 -8.06
CA GLY A 128 10.99 -0.52 -8.23
C GLY A 128 10.22 0.77 -7.95
N VAL A 129 9.20 0.72 -7.10
CA VAL A 129 8.35 1.85 -6.75
C VAL A 129 9.00 2.66 -5.62
N ALA A 130 9.06 3.98 -5.77
CA ALA A 130 9.43 4.85 -4.66
C ALA A 130 8.28 4.87 -3.64
N ILE A 131 8.61 4.80 -2.34
CA ILE A 131 7.63 4.83 -1.26
C ILE A 131 7.90 6.03 -0.38
N LEU A 132 6.89 6.87 -0.17
CA LEU A 132 6.89 7.92 0.84
C LEU A 132 5.92 7.51 1.95
N LEU A 133 6.46 7.38 3.15
CA LEU A 133 5.77 6.92 4.35
C LEU A 133 5.57 8.07 5.33
N ILE A 134 4.38 8.21 5.87
CA ILE A 134 4.09 9.05 7.04
C ILE A 134 3.74 8.09 8.17
N GLU A 135 4.50 8.15 9.25
CA GLU A 135 4.32 7.28 10.42
C GLU A 135 4.88 7.96 11.68
N HIS A 136 4.35 7.57 12.82
CA HIS A 136 4.81 7.99 14.13
C HIS A 136 5.41 6.84 14.96
N ASP A 137 5.25 5.58 14.52
CA ASP A 137 5.94 4.44 15.11
C ASP A 137 7.41 4.43 14.66
N MET A 138 8.30 4.79 15.58
CA MET A 138 9.74 4.89 15.32
C MET A 138 10.36 3.53 14.94
N ASN A 139 9.86 2.40 15.49
CA ASN A 139 10.37 1.07 15.14
C ASN A 139 10.02 0.73 13.69
N PHE A 140 8.79 1.03 13.28
CA PHE A 140 8.34 0.84 11.92
C PHE A 140 9.17 1.69 10.95
N VAL A 141 9.29 3.00 11.20
CA VAL A 141 10.03 3.93 10.35
C VAL A 141 11.50 3.53 10.22
N MET A 142 12.19 3.30 11.35
CA MET A 142 13.61 2.91 11.36
C MET A 142 13.82 1.53 10.75
N GLY A 143 12.78 0.68 10.75
CA GLY A 143 12.83 -0.65 10.18
C GLY A 143 12.83 -0.68 8.66
N ILE A 144 12.19 0.27 7.97
CA ILE A 144 11.98 0.21 6.52
C ILE A 144 12.46 1.42 5.73
N CYS A 145 12.66 2.58 6.35
CA CYS A 145 13.03 3.80 5.66
C CYS A 145 14.55 3.91 5.51
N GLU A 146 15.00 4.27 4.31
CA GLU A 146 16.41 4.55 4.01
C GLU A 146 16.77 5.98 4.42
N GLU A 147 15.84 6.93 4.25
CA GLU A 147 15.98 8.31 4.65
C GLU A 147 14.74 8.74 5.45
N ILE A 148 14.95 9.41 6.56
CA ILE A 148 13.92 9.84 7.50
C ILE A 148 14.03 11.35 7.69
N THR A 149 12.89 12.05 7.54
CA THR A 149 12.75 13.46 7.91
C THR A 149 11.80 13.56 9.09
N VAL A 150 12.30 14.05 10.22
CA VAL A 150 11.51 14.19 11.46
C VAL A 150 10.94 15.59 11.52
N LEU A 151 9.61 15.64 11.72
CA LEU A 151 8.85 16.89 11.87
C LEU A 151 8.39 17.03 13.33
N ASP A 152 8.52 18.23 13.87
CA ASP A 152 7.96 18.63 15.16
C ASP A 152 7.27 19.98 14.99
N TYR A 153 5.97 20.07 15.33
CA TYR A 153 5.11 21.24 15.09
C TYR A 153 5.30 21.87 13.70
N GLY A 154 5.37 21.01 12.65
CA GLY A 154 5.51 21.44 11.25
C GLY A 154 6.90 21.94 10.85
N ARG A 155 7.91 21.80 11.73
CA ARG A 155 9.31 22.15 11.47
C ARG A 155 10.15 20.89 11.35
N VAL A 156 11.08 20.88 10.40
CA VAL A 156 12.07 19.80 10.31
C VAL A 156 13.07 19.95 11.44
N ILE A 157 13.15 18.96 12.34
CA ILE A 157 14.10 18.94 13.47
C ILE A 157 15.30 18.03 13.21
N ALA A 158 15.16 17.04 12.33
CA ALA A 158 16.25 16.14 11.96
C ALA A 158 16.00 15.55 10.56
N ARG A 159 17.10 15.14 9.89
CA ARG A 159 17.08 14.38 8.64
C ARG A 159 18.28 13.44 8.57
N GLY A 160 18.08 12.20 8.12
CA GLY A 160 19.14 11.19 8.00
C GLY A 160 18.61 9.77 7.97
N ASP A 161 19.50 8.81 8.08
CA ASP A 161 19.17 7.40 8.24
C ASP A 161 18.66 7.06 9.66
N GLY A 162 18.14 5.84 9.83
CA GLY A 162 17.62 5.40 11.11
C GLY A 162 18.60 5.49 12.28
N LYS A 163 19.92 5.31 12.01
CA LYS A 163 20.96 5.41 13.05
C LYS A 163 21.20 6.86 13.49
N ALA A 164 21.26 7.77 12.52
CA ALA A 164 21.41 9.20 12.80
C ALA A 164 20.19 9.75 13.57
N ILE A 165 18.98 9.35 13.17
CA ILE A 165 17.73 9.77 13.80
C ILE A 165 17.62 9.24 15.23
N ARG A 166 17.92 7.96 15.47
CA ARG A 166 17.87 7.35 16.81
C ARG A 166 18.77 8.03 17.83
N ASN A 167 19.92 8.54 17.39
CA ASN A 167 20.92 9.17 18.26
C ASN A 167 20.79 10.70 18.30
N ASN A 168 19.81 11.29 17.64
CA ASN A 168 19.65 12.74 17.59
C ASN A 168 18.98 13.25 18.88
N PRO A 169 19.64 14.15 19.67
CA PRO A 169 19.09 14.65 20.94
C PRO A 169 17.72 15.34 20.78
N LYS A 170 17.49 16.05 19.67
CA LYS A 170 16.22 16.73 19.41
C LYS A 170 15.09 15.72 19.17
N VAL A 171 15.38 14.61 18.47
CA VAL A 171 14.40 13.55 18.21
C VAL A 171 14.11 12.79 19.51
N ILE A 172 15.16 12.49 20.30
CA ILE A 172 14.99 11.85 21.59
C ILE A 172 14.07 12.69 22.49
N ALA A 173 14.32 13.99 22.59
CA ALA A 173 13.50 14.89 23.41
C ALA A 173 12.04 15.00 22.91
N ALA A 174 11.82 14.97 21.60
CA ALA A 174 10.49 15.14 21.02
C ALA A 174 9.63 13.86 20.98
N TYR A 175 10.27 12.69 20.80
CA TYR A 175 9.58 11.43 20.50
C TYR A 175 9.96 10.25 21.41
N LEU A 176 11.14 10.25 22.01
CA LEU A 176 11.68 9.13 22.78
C LEU A 176 11.96 9.47 24.25
N GLY A 177 11.87 10.72 24.63
CA GLY A 177 12.19 11.26 25.97
C GLY A 177 10.98 11.80 26.71
N GLY A 178 9.84 11.17 26.60
CA GLY A 178 8.64 11.50 27.34
C GLY A 178 8.43 10.56 28.53
N ASP A 179 9.18 10.75 29.62
CA ASP A 179 8.79 10.40 30.98
C ASP A 179 8.85 11.66 31.84
#